data_0aad623bd15f392364d9ba4b5e6ded6a
#
_entry.id   0aad623bd15f392364d9ba4b5e6ded6a
#
_cell.length_a   1.000
_cell.length_b   1.000
_cell.length_c   1.000
_cell.angle_alpha   90.00
_cell.angle_beta   90.00
_cell.angle_gamma   90.00
#
_symmetry.space_group_name_H-M   'P 1'
#
loop_
_entity.id
_entity.type
_entity.pdbx_description
1 polymer ?
#
loop_
_entity_poly.entity_id
_entity_poly.type
_entity_poly.pdbx_seq_one_letter_code
_entity_poly.pdbx_strand_id
1 'polypeptide(L)'
;MLVTGKVHKVGAHIDTDAIIPARFLVTTDSEVLGANCMEGLEPGWVKRVQKNDILVADENFGCGSSREHAPIAILGAGIPVVVAKSFARIFYRNAYNMGLVLLEVGDDAGKLHDGDKLEVDLDAGQIKNLTTGETIVCAPVPQSMQDLLDAGGLVPYVKKRLAEKQ
;
A
#
# COMPACT_ATOMS: atom_id res chain seq x y z
N MET A 1 11.40 -0.81 11.12
CA MET A 1 10.76 -1.94 10.40
C MET A 1 11.26 -1.98 8.98
N LEU A 2 11.70 -3.15 8.54
CA LEU A 2 12.15 -3.39 7.17
C LEU A 2 11.09 -4.21 6.43
N VAL A 3 10.77 -3.78 5.21
CA VAL A 3 9.88 -4.53 4.32
C VAL A 3 10.66 -4.86 3.05
N THR A 4 10.74 -6.14 2.72
CA THR A 4 11.44 -6.59 1.52
C THR A 4 10.45 -7.31 0.61
N GLY A 5 10.36 -6.89 -0.63
CA GLY A 5 9.44 -7.48 -1.58
C GLY A 5 9.71 -7.07 -3.01
N LYS A 6 8.97 -7.70 -3.92
CA LYS A 6 9.05 -7.47 -5.34
C LYS A 6 8.10 -6.33 -5.73
N VAL A 7 8.53 -5.51 -6.69
CA VAL A 7 7.72 -4.41 -7.22
C VAL A 7 6.69 -4.93 -8.21
N HIS A 8 5.44 -4.48 -8.00
CA HIS A 8 4.39 -4.55 -9.00
C HIS A 8 4.09 -3.12 -9.42
N LYS A 9 4.47 -2.75 -10.62
CA LYS A 9 4.33 -1.37 -11.08
C LYS A 9 3.04 -1.18 -11.85
N VAL A 10 2.32 -0.11 -11.50
CA VAL A 10 1.12 0.35 -12.21
C VAL A 10 1.35 1.80 -12.65
N GLY A 11 0.47 2.33 -13.48
CA GLY A 11 0.64 3.64 -14.07
C GLY A 11 0.14 4.79 -13.20
N ALA A 12 -0.16 5.91 -13.88
CA ALA A 12 -0.72 7.11 -13.27
C ALA A 12 -2.24 7.05 -13.17
N HIS A 13 -2.80 7.86 -12.27
CA HIS A 13 -4.25 8.05 -12.11
C HIS A 13 -5.02 6.73 -11.92
N ILE A 14 -4.46 5.83 -11.13
CA ILE A 14 -5.14 4.59 -10.74
C ILE A 14 -6.25 4.95 -9.76
N ASP A 15 -7.50 4.88 -10.21
CA ASP A 15 -8.63 5.26 -9.39
C ASP A 15 -9.09 4.12 -8.47
N THR A 16 -9.94 4.45 -7.50
CA THR A 16 -10.41 3.47 -6.51
C THR A 16 -11.24 2.36 -7.13
N ASP A 17 -11.91 2.62 -8.27
CA ASP A 17 -12.68 1.60 -8.97
C ASP A 17 -11.76 0.59 -9.70
N ALA A 18 -10.58 1.04 -10.14
CA ALA A 18 -9.55 0.14 -10.67
C ALA A 18 -8.96 -0.74 -9.56
N ILE A 19 -8.78 -0.17 -8.35
CA ILE A 19 -8.24 -0.91 -7.21
C ILE A 19 -9.23 -1.97 -6.74
N ILE A 20 -10.49 -1.58 -6.55
CA ILE A 20 -11.55 -2.49 -6.15
C ILE A 20 -12.87 -2.07 -6.79
N PRO A 21 -13.38 -2.83 -7.76
CA PRO A 21 -14.64 -2.50 -8.45
C PRO A 21 -15.84 -2.46 -7.51
N ALA A 22 -16.83 -1.66 -7.88
CA ALA A 22 -18.02 -1.41 -7.08
C ALA A 22 -18.78 -2.71 -6.70
N ARG A 23 -18.73 -3.73 -7.55
CA ARG A 23 -19.41 -4.99 -7.27
C ARG A 23 -18.89 -5.73 -6.03
N PHE A 24 -17.69 -5.37 -5.54
CA PHE A 24 -17.10 -5.98 -4.34
C PHE A 24 -17.37 -5.17 -3.08
N LEU A 25 -18.05 -4.02 -3.17
CA LEU A 25 -18.28 -3.14 -2.02
C LEU A 25 -19.37 -3.64 -1.06
N VAL A 26 -19.85 -4.85 -1.26
CA VAL A 26 -20.85 -5.50 -0.40
C VAL A 26 -20.24 -6.14 0.84
N THR A 27 -18.93 -6.15 0.96
CA THR A 27 -18.20 -6.71 2.11
C THR A 27 -17.03 -5.84 2.50
N THR A 28 -16.57 -5.95 3.74
CA THR A 28 -15.32 -5.36 4.22
C THR A 28 -14.31 -6.43 4.61
N ASP A 29 -14.58 -7.69 4.27
CA ASP A 29 -13.67 -8.80 4.54
C ASP A 29 -12.37 -8.64 3.74
N SER A 30 -11.25 -8.49 4.43
CA SER A 30 -9.95 -8.26 3.81
C SER A 30 -9.49 -9.39 2.91
N GLU A 31 -9.86 -10.63 3.21
CA GLU A 31 -9.51 -11.77 2.36
C GLU A 31 -10.24 -11.72 1.03
N VAL A 32 -11.54 -11.41 1.05
CA VAL A 32 -12.35 -11.27 -0.16
C VAL A 32 -11.87 -10.09 -1.01
N LEU A 33 -11.69 -8.94 -0.38
CA LEU A 33 -11.23 -7.74 -1.08
C LEU A 33 -9.81 -7.92 -1.61
N GLY A 34 -8.93 -8.52 -0.81
CA GLY A 34 -7.55 -8.80 -1.22
C GLY A 34 -7.46 -9.74 -2.41
N ALA A 35 -8.32 -10.76 -2.45
CA ALA A 35 -8.37 -11.71 -3.56
C ALA A 35 -8.80 -11.05 -4.88
N ASN A 36 -9.39 -9.86 -4.83
CA ASN A 36 -9.88 -9.11 -5.98
C ASN A 36 -9.17 -7.75 -6.13
N CYS A 37 -8.04 -7.56 -5.47
CA CYS A 37 -7.26 -6.34 -5.54
C CYS A 37 -6.84 -6.07 -7.00
N MET A 38 -7.01 -4.83 -7.44
CA MET A 38 -6.68 -4.36 -8.80
C MET A 38 -7.46 -5.07 -9.92
N GLU A 39 -8.56 -5.71 -9.57
CA GLU A 39 -9.41 -6.41 -10.54
C GLU A 39 -9.99 -5.46 -11.60
N GLY A 40 -10.21 -4.20 -11.25
CA GLY A 40 -10.69 -3.19 -12.19
C GLY A 40 -9.62 -2.70 -13.17
N LEU A 41 -8.34 -2.93 -12.83
CA LEU A 41 -7.22 -2.60 -13.72
C LEU A 41 -6.96 -3.75 -14.70
N GLU A 42 -6.87 -4.96 -14.17
CA GLU A 42 -6.61 -6.17 -14.95
C GLU A 42 -7.19 -7.38 -14.22
N PRO A 43 -8.09 -8.15 -14.83
CA PRO A 43 -8.63 -9.35 -14.20
C PRO A 43 -7.53 -10.32 -13.77
N GLY A 44 -7.57 -10.74 -12.50
CA GLY A 44 -6.59 -11.66 -11.95
C GLY A 44 -5.24 -11.05 -11.61
N TRP A 45 -5.13 -9.71 -11.62
CA TRP A 45 -3.86 -9.02 -11.32
C TRP A 45 -3.22 -9.51 -10.02
N VAL A 46 -4.01 -9.75 -8.98
CA VAL A 46 -3.53 -10.13 -7.66
C VAL A 46 -2.81 -11.49 -7.64
N LYS A 47 -3.04 -12.34 -8.63
CA LYS A 47 -2.38 -13.66 -8.69
C LYS A 47 -0.86 -13.59 -8.78
N ARG A 48 -0.30 -12.46 -9.20
CA ARG A 48 1.14 -12.22 -9.28
C ARG A 48 1.77 -11.81 -7.96
N VAL A 49 0.95 -11.43 -6.97
CA VAL A 49 1.39 -10.81 -5.72
C VAL A 49 1.70 -11.87 -4.67
N GLN A 50 2.85 -11.71 -4.00
CA GLN A 50 3.23 -12.50 -2.83
C GLN A 50 3.23 -11.58 -1.61
N LYS A 51 3.11 -12.17 -0.43
CA LYS A 51 3.10 -11.43 0.83
C LYS A 51 4.35 -10.56 0.96
N ASN A 52 4.16 -9.31 1.36
CA ASN A 52 5.18 -8.27 1.51
C ASN A 52 5.68 -7.68 0.19
N ASP A 53 5.07 -8.03 -0.93
CA ASP A 53 5.36 -7.34 -2.19
C ASP A 53 4.94 -5.87 -2.08
N ILE A 54 5.51 -5.05 -2.96
CA ILE A 54 5.37 -3.59 -2.91
C ILE A 54 4.71 -3.11 -4.18
N LEU A 55 3.67 -2.30 -4.04
CA LEU A 55 3.00 -1.67 -5.17
C LEU A 55 3.67 -0.33 -5.44
N VAL A 56 4.06 -0.10 -6.70
CA VAL A 56 4.67 1.16 -7.14
C VAL A 56 3.80 1.77 -8.22
N ALA A 57 3.50 3.05 -8.08
CA ALA A 57 2.64 3.78 -9.03
C ALA A 57 3.26 5.12 -9.40
N ASP A 58 2.69 5.74 -10.43
CA ASP A 58 3.05 7.09 -10.82
C ASP A 58 2.18 8.12 -10.06
N GLU A 59 1.77 9.21 -10.69
CA GLU A 59 1.05 10.28 -10.02
C GLU A 59 -0.42 9.96 -9.74
N ASN A 60 -0.95 10.60 -8.70
CA ASN A 60 -2.38 10.62 -8.37
C ASN A 60 -2.99 9.22 -8.14
N PHE A 61 -2.26 8.37 -7.42
CA PHE A 61 -2.75 7.05 -7.05
C PHE A 61 -3.92 7.16 -6.06
N GLY A 62 -4.98 6.39 -6.31
CA GLY A 62 -6.14 6.35 -5.43
C GLY A 62 -7.16 7.45 -5.69
N CYS A 63 -7.13 8.10 -6.86
CA CYS A 63 -8.10 9.12 -7.24
C CYS A 63 -9.51 8.54 -7.37
N GLY A 64 -10.49 9.42 -7.48
CA GLY A 64 -11.90 9.02 -7.63
C GLY A 64 -12.63 8.99 -6.30
N SER A 65 -13.62 8.11 -6.19
CA SER A 65 -14.50 8.03 -5.01
C SER A 65 -13.75 7.64 -3.75
N SER A 66 -14.14 8.23 -2.62
CA SER A 66 -13.59 7.84 -1.31
C SER A 66 -14.13 6.47 -0.92
N ARG A 67 -13.24 5.48 -0.86
CA ARG A 67 -13.58 4.10 -0.49
C ARG A 67 -12.54 3.52 0.44
N GLU A 68 -12.98 3.14 1.64
CA GLU A 68 -12.12 2.42 2.59
C GLU A 68 -11.74 1.04 2.06
N HIS A 69 -12.55 0.49 1.17
CA HIS A 69 -12.34 -0.82 0.57
C HIS A 69 -11.03 -0.90 -0.23
N ALA A 70 -10.60 0.22 -0.84
CA ALA A 70 -9.37 0.22 -1.64
C ALA A 70 -8.12 -0.08 -0.81
N PRO A 71 -7.84 0.63 0.32
CA PRO A 71 -6.72 0.25 1.18
C PRO A 71 -6.86 -1.14 1.78
N ILE A 72 -8.07 -1.56 2.13
CA ILE A 72 -8.32 -2.91 2.67
C ILE A 72 -7.95 -3.96 1.62
N ALA A 73 -8.31 -3.75 0.37
CA ALA A 73 -7.98 -4.68 -0.72
C ALA A 73 -6.46 -4.81 -0.92
N ILE A 74 -5.73 -3.70 -0.88
CA ILE A 74 -4.28 -3.71 -1.03
C ILE A 74 -3.62 -4.46 0.14
N LEU A 75 -4.00 -4.14 1.37
CA LEU A 75 -3.49 -4.85 2.55
C LEU A 75 -3.87 -6.34 2.51
N GLY A 76 -5.11 -6.64 2.15
CA GLY A 76 -5.60 -8.02 2.05
C GLY A 76 -4.89 -8.83 0.98
N ALA A 77 -4.36 -8.19 -0.04
CA ALA A 77 -3.53 -8.85 -1.05
C ALA A 77 -2.13 -9.20 -0.55
N GLY A 78 -1.74 -8.69 0.62
CA GLY A 78 -0.42 -8.91 1.20
C GLY A 78 0.56 -7.79 0.93
N ILE A 79 0.10 -6.64 0.45
CA ILE A 79 0.94 -5.47 0.13
C ILE A 79 0.89 -4.49 1.29
N PRO A 80 1.97 -4.35 2.08
CA PRO A 80 1.98 -3.45 3.24
C PRO A 80 2.35 -2.00 2.89
N VAL A 81 2.99 -1.79 1.75
CA VAL A 81 3.54 -0.48 1.36
C VAL A 81 3.22 -0.19 -0.10
N VAL A 82 2.75 1.03 -0.36
CA VAL A 82 2.60 1.57 -1.71
C VAL A 82 3.55 2.75 -1.86
N VAL A 83 4.38 2.72 -2.90
CA VAL A 83 5.28 3.81 -3.25
C VAL A 83 4.76 4.47 -4.52
N ALA A 84 4.60 5.78 -4.52
CA ALA A 84 4.09 6.48 -5.69
C ALA A 84 4.71 7.86 -5.84
N LYS A 85 4.61 8.39 -7.05
CA LYS A 85 4.99 9.78 -7.32
C LYS A 85 4.13 10.73 -6.49
N SER A 86 2.81 10.50 -6.46
CA SER A 86 1.88 11.22 -5.60
C SER A 86 0.62 10.39 -5.34
N PHE A 87 -0.15 10.79 -4.33
CA PHE A 87 -1.39 10.14 -3.93
C PHE A 87 -2.53 11.15 -3.90
N ALA A 88 -3.74 10.69 -4.21
CA ALA A 88 -4.95 11.46 -3.97
C ALA A 88 -5.13 11.66 -2.46
N ARG A 89 -5.53 12.86 -2.05
CA ARG A 89 -5.58 13.26 -0.64
C ARG A 89 -6.50 12.38 0.21
N ILE A 90 -7.69 12.08 -0.30
CA ILE A 90 -8.67 11.27 0.44
C ILE A 90 -8.19 9.84 0.58
N PHE A 91 -7.59 9.28 -0.48
CA PHE A 91 -6.99 7.95 -0.43
C PHE A 91 -5.88 7.90 0.62
N TYR A 92 -5.01 8.90 0.65
CA TYR A 92 -3.92 8.97 1.63
C TYR A 92 -4.47 8.88 3.07
N ARG A 93 -5.51 9.64 3.36
CA ARG A 93 -6.15 9.64 4.69
C ARG A 93 -6.76 8.29 5.03
N ASN A 94 -7.51 7.68 4.10
CA ASN A 94 -8.11 6.38 4.32
C ASN A 94 -7.06 5.28 4.53
N ALA A 95 -6.01 5.30 3.73
CA ALA A 95 -4.91 4.34 3.84
C ALA A 95 -4.21 4.46 5.21
N TYR A 96 -3.96 5.68 5.66
CA TYR A 96 -3.36 5.93 6.97
C TYR A 96 -4.20 5.28 8.09
N ASN A 97 -5.52 5.48 8.04
CA ASN A 97 -6.42 4.93 9.05
C ASN A 97 -6.47 3.39 9.01
N MET A 98 -6.26 2.80 7.86
CA MET A 98 -6.28 1.34 7.70
C MET A 98 -4.93 0.69 8.00
N GLY A 99 -3.87 1.47 8.17
CA GLY A 99 -2.53 0.94 8.41
C GLY A 99 -1.74 0.60 7.17
N LEU A 100 -2.18 1.05 5.99
CA LEU A 100 -1.42 0.91 4.75
C LEU A 100 -0.41 2.05 4.66
N VAL A 101 0.87 1.72 4.56
CA VAL A 101 1.93 2.72 4.46
C VAL A 101 2.03 3.25 3.04
N LEU A 102 1.97 4.57 2.90
CA LEU A 102 2.13 5.26 1.62
C LEU A 102 3.41 6.10 1.65
N LEU A 103 4.27 5.89 0.66
CA LEU A 103 5.52 6.65 0.51
C LEU A 103 5.46 7.46 -0.79
N GLU A 104 5.37 8.77 -0.66
CA GLU A 104 5.36 9.68 -1.79
C GLU A 104 6.79 10.10 -2.10
N VAL A 105 7.27 9.76 -3.29
CA VAL A 105 8.68 9.94 -3.65
C VAL A 105 8.90 10.84 -4.87
N GLY A 106 7.83 11.43 -5.41
CA GLY A 106 7.93 12.31 -6.57
C GLY A 106 8.52 11.57 -7.78
N ASP A 107 9.38 12.25 -8.51
CA ASP A 107 9.97 11.71 -9.74
C ASP A 107 10.83 10.47 -9.52
N ASP A 108 11.28 10.20 -8.30
CA ASP A 108 12.06 9.01 -7.98
C ASP A 108 11.26 7.71 -8.18
N ALA A 109 9.93 7.79 -8.24
CA ALA A 109 9.11 6.63 -8.57
C ALA A 109 9.49 6.02 -9.92
N GLY A 110 9.95 6.85 -10.86
CA GLY A 110 10.41 6.40 -12.17
C GLY A 110 11.67 5.53 -12.15
N LYS A 111 12.40 5.54 -11.04
CA LYS A 111 13.59 4.70 -10.86
C LYS A 111 13.26 3.28 -10.40
N LEU A 112 12.01 3.02 -10.09
CA LEU A 112 11.53 1.71 -9.63
C LEU A 112 10.77 1.05 -10.78
N HIS A 113 11.18 -0.15 -11.14
CA HIS A 113 10.63 -0.87 -12.29
C HIS A 113 9.92 -2.14 -11.86
N ASP A 114 8.95 -2.57 -12.64
CA ASP A 114 8.22 -3.81 -12.39
C ASP A 114 9.20 -4.98 -12.28
N GLY A 115 9.02 -5.78 -11.23
CA GLY A 115 9.88 -6.92 -10.96
C GLY A 115 11.14 -6.63 -10.15
N ASP A 116 11.47 -5.36 -9.91
CA ASP A 116 12.60 -5.00 -9.04
C ASP A 116 12.35 -5.51 -7.62
N LYS A 117 13.43 -5.84 -6.92
CA LYS A 117 13.36 -6.22 -5.51
C LYS A 117 13.77 -5.03 -4.65
N LEU A 118 12.92 -4.66 -3.71
CA LEU A 118 13.16 -3.52 -2.83
C LEU A 118 13.29 -3.95 -1.38
N GLU A 119 14.13 -3.21 -0.67
CA GLU A 119 14.19 -3.22 0.79
C GLU A 119 13.81 -1.83 1.28
N VAL A 120 12.68 -1.72 1.98
CA VAL A 120 12.16 -0.44 2.48
C VAL A 120 12.40 -0.37 3.97
N ASP A 121 13.18 0.64 4.39
CA ASP A 121 13.42 0.93 5.79
C ASP A 121 12.50 2.07 6.22
N LEU A 122 11.45 1.74 6.96
CA LEU A 122 10.45 2.72 7.37
C LEU A 122 10.97 3.68 8.43
N ASP A 123 11.90 3.23 9.28
CA ASP A 123 12.50 4.07 10.33
C ASP A 123 13.45 5.10 9.76
N ALA A 124 14.28 4.69 8.80
CA ALA A 124 15.27 5.57 8.19
C ALA A 124 14.70 6.41 7.05
N GLY A 125 13.56 6.02 6.48
CA GLY A 125 13.01 6.68 5.29
C GLY A 125 13.87 6.40 4.05
N GLN A 126 14.23 5.14 3.83
CA GLN A 126 15.05 4.72 2.70
C GLN A 126 14.42 3.56 1.95
N ILE A 127 14.52 3.63 0.64
CA ILE A 127 14.12 2.54 -0.26
C ILE A 127 15.37 2.13 -1.04
N LYS A 128 15.84 0.91 -0.79
CA LYS A 128 16.95 0.35 -1.53
C LYS A 128 16.43 -0.55 -2.65
N ASN A 129 16.80 -0.23 -3.87
CA ASN A 129 16.50 -1.11 -5.00
C ASN A 129 17.63 -2.15 -5.09
N LEU A 130 17.34 -3.36 -4.63
CA LEU A 130 18.34 -4.44 -4.58
C LEU A 130 18.70 -4.95 -5.99
N THR A 131 17.86 -4.69 -6.97
CA THR A 131 18.10 -5.09 -8.37
C THR A 131 19.06 -4.12 -9.06
N THR A 132 18.91 -2.81 -8.85
CA THR A 132 19.71 -1.79 -9.52
C THR A 132 20.86 -1.24 -8.66
N GLY A 133 20.76 -1.39 -7.34
CA GLY A 133 21.71 -0.81 -6.39
C GLY A 133 21.42 0.64 -6.01
N GLU A 134 20.37 1.25 -6.56
CA GLU A 134 20.02 2.63 -6.25
C GLU A 134 19.31 2.72 -4.90
N THR A 135 19.48 3.87 -4.24
CA THR A 135 18.78 4.18 -2.98
C THR A 135 17.98 5.45 -3.16
N ILE A 136 16.71 5.42 -2.72
CA ILE A 136 15.82 6.57 -2.70
C ILE A 136 15.61 6.96 -1.24
N VAL A 137 15.73 8.25 -0.96
CA VAL A 137 15.45 8.80 0.38
C VAL A 137 14.03 9.36 0.37
N CYS A 138 13.25 9.01 1.38
CA CYS A 138 11.89 9.53 1.58
C CYS A 138 11.71 9.93 3.04
N ALA A 139 10.54 10.46 3.39
CA ALA A 139 10.26 10.80 4.76
C ALA A 139 10.18 9.54 5.63
N PRO A 140 10.79 9.53 6.82
CA PRO A 140 10.62 8.42 7.76
C PRO A 140 9.15 8.23 8.12
N VAL A 141 8.74 6.98 8.29
CA VAL A 141 7.36 6.66 8.69
C VAL A 141 7.25 6.75 10.21
N PRO A 142 6.33 7.56 10.75
CA PRO A 142 6.17 7.67 12.19
C PRO A 142 5.90 6.33 12.86
N GLN A 143 6.40 6.15 14.09
CA GLN A 143 6.20 4.90 14.83
C GLN A 143 4.71 4.58 14.99
N SER A 144 3.87 5.59 15.19
CA SER A 144 2.42 5.40 15.29
C SER A 144 1.83 4.73 14.05
N MET A 145 2.32 5.08 12.86
CA MET A 145 1.87 4.45 11.61
C MET A 145 2.40 3.02 11.48
N GLN A 146 3.63 2.78 11.86
CA GLN A 146 4.20 1.44 11.88
C GLN A 146 3.44 0.53 12.84
N ASP A 147 3.04 1.06 14.00
CA ASP A 147 2.23 0.33 14.97
C ASP A 147 0.87 -0.07 14.38
N LEU A 148 0.25 0.82 13.60
CA LEU A 148 -1.00 0.52 12.91
C LEU A 148 -0.81 -0.60 11.88
N LEU A 149 0.28 -0.55 11.13
CA LEU A 149 0.60 -1.58 10.14
C LEU A 149 0.81 -2.94 10.83
N ASP A 150 1.58 -2.99 11.91
CA ASP A 150 1.83 -4.22 12.65
C ASP A 150 0.54 -4.82 13.23
N ALA A 151 -0.37 -3.97 13.69
CA ALA A 151 -1.64 -4.41 14.27
C ALA A 151 -2.67 -4.84 13.21
N GLY A 152 -2.47 -4.47 11.94
CA GLY A 152 -3.42 -4.75 10.85
C GLY A 152 -4.45 -3.67 10.63
N GLY A 153 -4.21 -2.43 11.13
CA GLY A 153 -5.06 -1.27 10.94
C GLY A 153 -5.51 -0.62 12.24
N LEU A 154 -6.33 0.41 12.13
CA LEU A 154 -6.75 1.22 13.28
C LEU A 154 -7.61 0.43 14.28
N VAL A 155 -8.61 -0.31 13.81
CA VAL A 155 -9.51 -1.05 14.72
C VAL A 155 -8.76 -2.13 15.52
N PRO A 156 -7.95 -3.02 14.91
CA PRO A 156 -7.12 -3.94 15.67
C PRO A 156 -6.14 -3.25 16.61
N TYR A 157 -5.57 -2.11 16.19
CA TYR A 157 -4.66 -1.33 17.02
C TYR A 157 -5.35 -0.84 18.31
N VAL A 158 -6.55 -0.28 18.18
CA VAL A 158 -7.32 0.22 19.32
C VAL A 158 -7.68 -0.93 20.26
N LYS A 159 -8.11 -2.07 19.73
CA LYS A 159 -8.42 -3.26 20.54
C LYS A 159 -7.22 -3.72 21.35
N LYS A 160 -6.05 -3.76 20.74
CA LYS A 160 -4.80 -4.12 21.39
C LYS A 160 -4.46 -3.14 22.53
N ARG A 161 -4.59 -1.84 22.28
CA ARG A 161 -4.32 -0.81 23.28
C ARG A 161 -5.27 -0.90 24.49
N LEU A 162 -6.53 -1.15 24.24
CA LEU A 162 -7.52 -1.33 25.30
C LEU A 162 -7.23 -2.58 26.14
N ALA A 163 -6.81 -3.67 25.51
CA ALA A 163 -6.45 -4.89 26.21
C ALA A 163 -5.21 -4.67 27.12
N GLU A 164 -4.23 -3.91 26.66
CA GLU A 164 -3.01 -3.60 27.44
C GLU A 164 -3.30 -2.72 28.67
N LYS A 165 -4.41 -1.96 28.66
CA LYS A 165 -4.81 -1.10 29.78
C LYS A 165 -5.62 -1.83 30.84
N GLN A 166 -6.03 -3.04 30.59
CA GLN A 166 -6.74 -3.89 31.53
C GLN A 166 -5.74 -4.75 32.33
#